data_1b707cd8f758744850d03ecf3d1d16af
#
_entry.id   1b707cd8f758744850d03ecf3d1d16af
#
_cell.length_a   1.000
_cell.length_b   1.000
_cell.length_c   1.000
_cell.angle_alpha   90.00
_cell.angle_beta   90.00
_cell.angle_gamma   90.00
#
_symmetry.space_group_name_H-M   'P 1'
#
loop_
_entity.id
_entity.type
_entity.pdbx_description
1 polymer ?
#
loop_
_entity_poly.entity_id
_entity_poly.type
_entity_poly.pdbx_seq_one_letter_code
_entity_poly.pdbx_strand_id
1 'polypeptide(L)'
;MVVIGGGPAGLTAAMELAERGFAVTVIEARALGGKARSIPVPGTGKQGRRDLPGEHGFRFFPGFYRNVTETMARIPSGDGWVADRLVATTQVLYARDRQRDGVVVDISGGPAARSIEATLRAVGHLLARTPGLSAEESAHFANRLLVWATSGAARRDSEFENTSWWDFTAGATASEEYRRLCVIGPTRTLVAAKAEVASVASIGRTQVEFWSGLLGGAGHAEADRVLDAPTTEAWIGPWAAHLISLGVRFLVGHRVQGLRTARGAVRAAVVRTPSGVVHEVEADWFVCAVPAEAAVRTLGPEVCELDEALADIDRLETDWMTGIQFFLREPTPIVHGHVIHVDSPWALTSIAQAQFWSGIDLPTRYGDGTVHDCLSVDVSAWDVPGPLTGKPARACTRQEVVSEVWHQLAGSLRRDGRQLICPDLVHSCFTDPAIRWPTEPGALAHNTEPLLISTAGSRRWRPKPAGKVPNLFQAGDHVDVDLNLATMEAADQSAKAAVNALLATAGSTAPACVIRGWKPPSELARLHRLDDELYAAGLPNTFDRPAPWEQS
;
A
#
# COMPACT_ATOMS: atom_id res chain seq x y z
N MET A 1 -5.46 13.27 25.42
CA MET A 1 -6.17 12.49 24.41
C MET A 1 -5.49 11.16 24.14
N VAL A 2 -6.21 10.20 23.58
CA VAL A 2 -5.70 8.85 23.28
C VAL A 2 -5.78 8.57 21.79
N VAL A 3 -4.66 8.12 21.21
CA VAL A 3 -4.57 7.55 19.85
C VAL A 3 -4.38 6.05 19.97
N ILE A 4 -5.25 5.27 19.35
CA ILE A 4 -5.26 3.80 19.42
C ILE A 4 -4.66 3.25 18.13
N GLY A 5 -3.46 2.67 18.22
CA GLY A 5 -2.65 2.21 17.11
C GLY A 5 -1.46 3.11 16.83
N GLY A 6 -0.28 2.50 16.64
CA GLY A 6 0.99 3.16 16.37
C GLY A 6 1.52 2.94 14.95
N GLY A 7 0.61 2.66 13.98
CA GLY A 7 0.92 2.64 12.55
C GLY A 7 1.01 4.05 11.95
N PRO A 8 1.25 4.19 10.62
CA PRO A 8 1.36 5.51 9.97
C PRO A 8 0.21 6.45 10.30
N ALA A 9 -1.05 5.98 10.27
CA ALA A 9 -2.21 6.81 10.62
C ALA A 9 -2.14 7.33 12.06
N GLY A 10 -1.83 6.46 13.03
CA GLY A 10 -1.75 6.86 14.43
C GLY A 10 -0.58 7.78 14.73
N LEU A 11 0.58 7.55 14.10
CA LEU A 11 1.76 8.42 14.25
C LEU A 11 1.51 9.79 13.61
N THR A 12 0.84 9.86 12.43
CA THR A 12 0.41 11.12 11.82
C THR A 12 -0.56 11.87 12.73
N ALA A 13 -1.61 11.20 13.21
CA ALA A 13 -2.57 11.84 14.13
C ALA A 13 -1.88 12.35 15.39
N ALA A 14 -0.97 11.57 15.97
CA ALA A 14 -0.22 11.98 17.16
C ALA A 14 0.67 13.20 16.89
N MET A 15 1.35 13.26 15.74
CA MET A 15 2.19 14.39 15.36
C MET A 15 1.36 15.66 15.14
N GLU A 16 0.32 15.58 14.31
CA GLU A 16 -0.55 16.71 14.02
C GLU A 16 -1.20 17.29 15.27
N LEU A 17 -1.56 16.44 16.22
CA LEU A 17 -2.16 16.87 17.49
C LEU A 17 -1.14 17.45 18.47
N ALA A 18 0.03 16.82 18.61
CA ALA A 18 1.09 17.30 19.49
C ALA A 18 1.62 18.67 19.05
N GLU A 19 1.84 18.88 17.74
CA GLU A 19 2.22 20.17 17.16
C GLU A 19 1.18 21.28 17.41
N ARG A 20 -0.08 20.90 17.68
CA ARG A 20 -1.19 21.82 18.01
C ARG A 20 -1.47 21.94 19.51
N GLY A 21 -0.54 21.44 20.34
CA GLY A 21 -0.57 21.62 21.79
C GLY A 21 -1.44 20.62 22.56
N PHE A 22 -1.90 19.55 21.94
CA PHE A 22 -2.62 18.50 22.65
C PHE A 22 -1.65 17.55 23.39
N ALA A 23 -1.99 17.17 24.62
CA ALA A 23 -1.30 16.09 25.33
C ALA A 23 -1.73 14.72 24.76
N VAL A 24 -0.83 14.02 24.09
CA VAL A 24 -1.14 12.79 23.34
C VAL A 24 -0.53 11.55 24.00
N THR A 25 -1.32 10.50 24.14
CA THR A 25 -0.86 9.14 24.47
C THR A 25 -1.22 8.20 23.33
N VAL A 26 -0.23 7.54 22.75
CA VAL A 26 -0.43 6.49 21.74
C VAL A 26 -0.39 5.12 22.40
N ILE A 27 -1.42 4.31 22.18
CA ILE A 27 -1.50 2.92 22.69
C ILE A 27 -1.28 1.98 21.50
N GLU A 28 -0.18 1.21 21.53
CA GLU A 28 0.20 0.30 20.46
C GLU A 28 0.34 -1.14 20.98
N ALA A 29 -0.32 -2.08 20.31
CA ALA A 29 -0.40 -3.46 20.75
C ALA A 29 0.90 -4.27 20.56
N ARG A 30 1.78 -3.88 19.65
CA ARG A 30 2.98 -4.64 19.26
C ARG A 30 4.22 -3.75 19.24
N ALA A 31 4.40 -3.03 18.12
CA ALA A 31 5.54 -2.13 17.89
C ALA A 31 5.12 -0.98 16.99
N LEU A 32 5.77 0.17 17.14
CA LEU A 32 5.50 1.34 16.32
C LEU A 32 5.78 1.07 14.84
N GLY A 33 5.03 1.73 13.97
CA GLY A 33 5.07 1.58 12.53
C GLY A 33 4.00 0.64 11.96
N GLY A 34 3.30 -0.14 12.79
CA GLY A 34 2.25 -1.06 12.34
C GLY A 34 2.73 -2.00 11.22
N LYS A 35 1.97 -2.11 10.12
CA LYS A 35 2.35 -2.91 8.95
C LYS A 35 3.52 -2.31 8.15
N ALA A 36 3.93 -1.06 8.43
CA ALA A 36 5.03 -0.37 7.75
C ALA A 36 6.39 -0.50 8.46
N ARG A 37 6.50 -1.23 9.58
CA ARG A 37 7.75 -1.38 10.34
C ARG A 37 8.69 -2.42 9.73
N SER A 38 9.99 -2.31 10.06
CA SER A 38 10.92 -3.45 9.97
C SER A 38 10.74 -4.38 11.17
N ILE A 39 10.94 -5.68 10.96
CA ILE A 39 10.77 -6.74 11.95
C ILE A 39 12.12 -7.44 12.13
N PRO A 40 12.81 -7.31 13.28
CA PRO A 40 14.06 -8.02 13.50
C PRO A 40 13.88 -9.53 13.34
N VAL A 41 14.80 -10.19 12.62
CA VAL A 41 14.84 -11.66 12.47
C VAL A 41 15.61 -12.25 13.65
N PRO A 42 14.96 -12.83 14.66
CA PRO A 42 15.60 -13.12 15.94
C PRO A 42 16.78 -14.07 15.82
N GLY A 43 17.89 -13.75 16.52
CA GLY A 43 19.06 -14.60 16.62
C GLY A 43 20.00 -14.57 15.42
N THR A 44 19.74 -13.72 14.42
CA THR A 44 20.62 -13.56 13.25
C THR A 44 21.81 -12.63 13.53
N GLY A 45 21.68 -11.67 14.45
CA GLY A 45 22.75 -10.77 14.83
C GLY A 45 23.86 -11.49 15.60
N LYS A 46 25.13 -11.30 15.20
CA LYS A 46 26.32 -11.88 15.82
C LYS A 46 27.35 -10.79 16.06
N GLN A 47 28.20 -11.00 17.06
CA GLN A 47 29.34 -10.12 17.36
C GLN A 47 28.96 -8.64 17.54
N GLY A 48 27.85 -8.38 18.24
CA GLY A 48 27.36 -7.02 18.50
C GLY A 48 26.55 -6.38 17.35
N ARG A 49 26.38 -7.07 16.22
CA ARG A 49 25.52 -6.61 15.11
C ARG A 49 24.04 -6.80 15.45
N ARG A 50 23.20 -6.00 14.82
CA ARG A 50 21.75 -6.11 14.93
C ARG A 50 21.24 -7.36 14.20
N ASP A 51 20.08 -7.84 14.59
CA ASP A 51 19.35 -8.84 13.82
C ASP A 51 18.99 -8.32 12.42
N LEU A 52 19.00 -9.21 11.42
CA LEU A 52 18.62 -8.87 10.04
C LEU A 52 17.22 -8.22 10.00
N PRO A 53 17.03 -7.19 9.18
CA PRO A 53 15.76 -6.47 9.11
C PRO A 53 14.77 -7.17 8.17
N GLY A 54 13.82 -7.92 8.74
CA GLY A 54 12.65 -8.41 8.00
C GLY A 54 11.59 -7.31 7.84
N GLU A 55 10.73 -7.41 6.86
CA GLU A 55 9.63 -6.48 6.62
C GLU A 55 8.35 -7.20 6.20
N HIS A 56 7.19 -6.64 6.55
CA HIS A 56 5.87 -7.15 6.14
C HIS A 56 5.70 -7.21 4.61
N GLY A 57 6.38 -6.35 3.89
CA GLY A 57 6.54 -6.21 2.45
C GLY A 57 7.52 -5.07 2.20
N PHE A 58 8.06 -4.89 1.01
CA PHE A 58 8.90 -3.73 0.71
C PHE A 58 8.08 -2.45 0.65
N ARG A 59 8.74 -1.30 0.87
CA ARG A 59 8.11 0.03 0.83
C ARG A 59 8.48 0.74 -0.44
N PHE A 60 7.49 1.31 -1.11
CA PHE A 60 7.71 2.24 -2.21
C PHE A 60 6.80 3.46 -2.06
N PHE A 61 7.24 4.57 -2.61
CA PHE A 61 6.60 5.87 -2.47
C PHE A 61 6.40 6.48 -3.87
N PRO A 62 5.32 6.11 -4.55
CA PRO A 62 4.97 6.66 -5.86
C PRO A 62 4.90 8.18 -5.80
N GLY A 63 5.15 8.84 -6.92
CA GLY A 63 5.16 10.30 -7.01
C GLY A 63 3.86 10.98 -6.57
N PHE A 64 2.74 10.26 -6.60
CA PHE A 64 1.46 10.76 -6.11
C PHE A 64 1.27 10.67 -4.58
N TYR A 65 2.21 10.10 -3.83
CA TYR A 65 2.22 10.16 -2.37
C TYR A 65 2.65 11.56 -1.93
N ARG A 66 1.69 12.43 -1.66
CA ARG A 66 1.89 13.85 -1.34
C ARG A 66 1.75 14.16 0.14
N ASN A 67 0.81 13.50 0.81
CA ASN A 67 0.52 13.74 2.23
C ASN A 67 1.56 13.09 3.13
N VAL A 68 1.86 11.81 2.92
CA VAL A 68 2.85 11.09 3.73
C VAL A 68 4.26 11.66 3.53
N THR A 69 4.62 12.04 2.31
CA THR A 69 5.95 12.64 2.04
C THR A 69 6.06 14.05 2.62
N GLU A 70 4.98 14.83 2.65
CA GLU A 70 4.96 16.11 3.35
C GLU A 70 5.11 15.92 4.87
N THR A 71 4.46 14.90 5.45
CA THR A 71 4.66 14.52 6.85
C THR A 71 6.11 14.11 7.11
N MET A 72 6.71 13.28 6.24
CA MET A 72 8.13 12.90 6.31
C MET A 72 9.09 14.10 6.25
N ALA A 73 8.75 15.16 5.50
CA ALA A 73 9.54 16.37 5.40
C ALA A 73 9.54 17.26 6.66
N ARG A 74 8.73 16.92 7.66
CA ARG A 74 8.68 17.57 8.96
C ARG A 74 9.32 16.78 10.08
N ILE A 75 9.77 15.55 9.80
CA ILE A 75 10.39 14.67 10.80
C ILE A 75 11.92 14.80 10.70
N PRO A 76 12.62 15.29 11.73
CA PRO A 76 14.07 15.39 11.72
C PRO A 76 14.75 14.02 11.62
N SER A 77 15.81 13.93 10.81
CA SER A 77 16.63 12.73 10.66
C SER A 77 18.10 13.09 10.38
N GLY A 78 18.97 12.94 11.36
CA GLY A 78 20.35 13.44 11.28
C GLY A 78 20.37 14.96 11.08
N ASP A 79 21.11 15.42 10.08
CA ASP A 79 21.21 16.84 9.71
C ASP A 79 20.10 17.30 8.75
N GLY A 80 19.18 16.43 8.38
CA GLY A 80 18.09 16.70 7.45
C GLY A 80 16.75 16.16 7.95
N TRP A 81 15.94 15.68 7.02
CA TRP A 81 14.57 15.22 7.23
C TRP A 81 14.39 13.77 6.77
N VAL A 82 13.37 13.11 7.28
CA VAL A 82 13.03 11.75 6.82
C VAL A 82 12.71 11.72 5.31
N ALA A 83 12.15 12.79 4.74
CA ALA A 83 11.91 12.87 3.31
C ALA A 83 13.20 12.80 2.47
N ASP A 84 14.33 13.24 3.01
CA ASP A 84 15.66 13.18 2.35
C ASP A 84 16.20 11.74 2.28
N ARG A 85 15.56 10.81 3.01
CA ARG A 85 15.88 9.37 2.99
C ARG A 85 15.20 8.62 1.84
N LEU A 86 14.43 9.33 1.00
CA LEU A 86 13.77 8.77 -0.17
C LEU A 86 14.70 8.85 -1.38
N VAL A 87 15.01 7.68 -1.94
CA VAL A 87 15.87 7.51 -3.13
C VAL A 87 15.02 7.14 -4.33
N ALA A 88 15.18 7.83 -5.45
CA ALA A 88 14.47 7.53 -6.68
C ALA A 88 14.88 6.18 -7.26
N THR A 89 13.92 5.39 -7.69
CA THR A 89 14.15 4.29 -8.60
C THR A 89 14.20 4.82 -10.05
N THR A 90 14.96 4.18 -10.91
CA THR A 90 15.12 4.65 -12.29
C THR A 90 14.60 3.67 -13.34
N GLN A 91 14.29 2.45 -12.92
CA GLN A 91 13.90 1.38 -13.82
C GLN A 91 12.82 0.50 -13.21
N VAL A 92 11.99 -0.11 -14.06
CA VAL A 92 11.11 -1.24 -13.73
C VAL A 92 11.40 -2.37 -14.71
N LEU A 93 11.60 -3.59 -14.19
CA LEU A 93 11.72 -4.80 -15.00
C LEU A 93 10.38 -5.55 -15.02
N TYR A 94 9.82 -5.71 -16.19
CA TYR A 94 8.75 -6.68 -16.45
C TYR A 94 9.39 -8.03 -16.78
N ALA A 95 9.63 -8.84 -15.76
CA ALA A 95 10.30 -10.13 -15.88
C ALA A 95 9.36 -11.19 -16.46
N ARG A 96 9.88 -12.01 -17.36
CA ARG A 96 9.13 -13.05 -18.07
C ARG A 96 9.65 -14.44 -17.73
N ASP A 97 8.83 -15.45 -17.92
CA ASP A 97 9.22 -16.84 -17.75
C ASP A 97 10.26 -17.26 -18.80
N ARG A 98 10.96 -18.33 -18.52
CA ARG A 98 12.17 -18.94 -19.14
C ARG A 98 12.30 -18.85 -20.66
N GLN A 99 11.20 -18.64 -21.39
CA GLN A 99 11.16 -18.62 -22.85
C GLN A 99 11.05 -17.22 -23.46
N ARG A 100 10.96 -16.17 -22.63
CA ARG A 100 10.78 -14.79 -23.09
C ARG A 100 11.74 -13.88 -22.35
N ASP A 101 12.35 -12.93 -23.06
CA ASP A 101 13.14 -11.88 -22.42
C ASP A 101 12.24 -10.89 -21.69
N GLY A 102 12.66 -10.48 -20.50
CA GLY A 102 12.02 -9.39 -19.76
C GLY A 102 12.25 -8.04 -20.42
N VAL A 103 11.36 -7.09 -20.14
CA VAL A 103 11.46 -5.71 -20.64
C VAL A 103 11.84 -4.77 -19.51
N VAL A 104 12.96 -4.08 -19.63
CA VAL A 104 13.34 -3.00 -18.73
C VAL A 104 12.77 -1.70 -19.26
N VAL A 105 12.02 -1.01 -18.40
CA VAL A 105 11.45 0.31 -18.67
C VAL A 105 12.20 1.33 -17.83
N ASP A 106 12.77 2.33 -18.49
CA ASP A 106 13.37 3.47 -17.82
C ASP A 106 12.26 4.41 -17.32
N ILE A 107 12.30 4.73 -16.03
CA ILE A 107 11.35 5.62 -15.35
C ILE A 107 12.04 6.86 -14.75
N SER A 108 13.31 7.10 -15.08
CA SER A 108 14.14 8.20 -14.53
C SER A 108 13.74 9.60 -14.98
N GLY A 109 12.60 9.76 -15.62
CA GLY A 109 12.08 11.06 -16.04
C GLY A 109 12.38 11.38 -17.49
N GLY A 110 11.42 11.07 -18.36
CA GLY A 110 11.36 11.61 -19.72
C GLY A 110 10.96 13.10 -19.70
N PRO A 111 11.04 13.80 -20.84
CA PRO A 111 10.52 15.17 -20.93
C PRO A 111 9.05 15.16 -20.50
N ALA A 112 8.72 16.00 -19.52
CA ALA A 112 7.39 16.08 -18.92
C ALA A 112 6.30 16.09 -19.99
N ALA A 113 5.44 15.09 -19.97
CA ALA A 113 4.26 15.09 -20.81
C ALA A 113 3.36 16.26 -20.34
N ARG A 114 3.26 17.30 -21.19
CA ARG A 114 2.60 18.55 -20.84
C ARG A 114 1.07 18.50 -20.93
N SER A 115 0.51 17.33 -21.27
CA SER A 115 -0.92 17.12 -21.33
C SER A 115 -1.26 15.66 -21.10
N ILE A 116 -2.47 15.38 -20.62
CA ILE A 116 -2.99 14.01 -20.48
C ILE A 116 -2.98 13.27 -21.82
N GLU A 117 -3.30 13.94 -22.91
CA GLU A 117 -3.27 13.33 -24.23
C GLU A 117 -1.85 12.88 -24.62
N ALA A 118 -0.83 13.67 -24.31
CA ALA A 118 0.57 13.27 -24.49
C ALA A 118 0.93 12.08 -23.59
N THR A 119 0.46 12.08 -22.34
CA THR A 119 0.61 10.97 -21.40
C THR A 119 0.00 9.69 -21.96
N LEU A 120 -1.25 9.73 -22.41
CA LEU A 120 -1.96 8.56 -22.94
C LEU A 120 -1.35 8.03 -24.22
N ARG A 121 -0.88 8.92 -25.12
CA ARG A 121 -0.13 8.50 -26.31
C ARG A 121 1.17 7.78 -25.92
N ALA A 122 1.90 8.30 -24.95
CA ALA A 122 3.13 7.69 -24.47
C ALA A 122 2.87 6.33 -23.79
N VAL A 123 1.79 6.18 -23.01
CA VAL A 123 1.31 4.90 -22.49
C VAL A 123 1.03 3.92 -23.63
N GLY A 124 0.24 4.32 -24.63
CA GLY A 124 -0.07 3.49 -25.78
C GLY A 124 1.19 3.05 -26.54
N HIS A 125 2.14 3.95 -26.75
CA HIS A 125 3.42 3.63 -27.38
C HIS A 125 4.29 2.67 -26.56
N LEU A 126 4.31 2.81 -25.24
CA LEU A 126 5.05 1.93 -24.36
C LEU A 126 4.44 0.52 -24.36
N LEU A 127 3.13 0.44 -24.24
CA LEU A 127 2.40 -0.85 -24.27
C LEU A 127 2.55 -1.52 -25.64
N ALA A 128 2.47 -0.79 -26.75
CA ALA A 128 2.65 -1.32 -28.10
C ALA A 128 4.05 -1.91 -28.35
N ARG A 129 5.03 -1.57 -27.52
CA ARG A 129 6.38 -2.16 -27.54
C ARG A 129 6.49 -3.41 -26.66
N THR A 130 5.47 -3.71 -25.86
CA THR A 130 5.46 -4.87 -24.97
C THR A 130 5.21 -6.11 -25.82
N PRO A 131 6.14 -7.11 -25.84
CA PRO A 131 5.96 -8.30 -26.64
C PRO A 131 4.69 -9.07 -26.27
N GLY A 132 3.90 -9.42 -27.28
CA GLY A 132 2.68 -10.20 -27.13
C GLY A 132 1.40 -9.40 -26.97
N LEU A 133 1.47 -8.08 -26.76
CA LEU A 133 0.31 -7.19 -26.72
C LEU A 133 0.07 -6.58 -28.11
N SER A 134 -1.15 -6.69 -28.62
CA SER A 134 -1.51 -6.11 -29.92
C SER A 134 -1.63 -4.59 -29.87
N ALA A 135 -1.54 -3.93 -31.02
CA ALA A 135 -1.76 -2.48 -31.11
C ALA A 135 -3.19 -2.08 -30.69
N GLU A 136 -4.17 -2.92 -31.00
CA GLU A 136 -5.58 -2.71 -30.63
C GLU A 136 -5.79 -2.81 -29.13
N GLU A 137 -5.21 -3.80 -28.47
CA GLU A 137 -5.25 -3.96 -27.02
C GLU A 137 -4.57 -2.81 -26.30
N SER A 138 -3.40 -2.38 -26.79
CA SER A 138 -2.68 -1.22 -26.25
C SER A 138 -3.52 0.06 -26.37
N ALA A 139 -4.18 0.27 -27.51
CA ALA A 139 -5.05 1.41 -27.75
C ALA A 139 -6.30 1.35 -26.86
N HIS A 140 -6.89 0.16 -26.68
CA HIS A 140 -8.04 -0.03 -25.80
C HIS A 140 -7.70 0.29 -24.35
N PHE A 141 -6.58 -0.20 -23.84
CA PHE A 141 -6.17 0.11 -22.47
C PHE A 141 -5.94 1.61 -22.27
N ALA A 142 -5.23 2.27 -23.19
CA ALA A 142 -5.06 3.72 -23.16
C ALA A 142 -6.41 4.47 -23.22
N ASN A 143 -7.37 3.96 -24.00
CA ASN A 143 -8.74 4.48 -24.04
C ASN A 143 -9.46 4.33 -22.68
N ARG A 144 -9.33 3.19 -22.00
CA ARG A 144 -9.91 3.02 -20.64
C ARG A 144 -9.36 4.05 -19.65
N LEU A 145 -8.06 4.30 -19.68
CA LEU A 145 -7.45 5.36 -18.85
C LEU A 145 -7.97 6.75 -19.24
N LEU A 146 -8.17 7.02 -20.52
CA LEU A 146 -8.76 8.28 -21.00
C LEU A 146 -10.20 8.44 -20.51
N VAL A 147 -11.03 7.41 -20.64
CA VAL A 147 -12.41 7.39 -20.14
C VAL A 147 -12.42 7.72 -18.65
N TRP A 148 -11.59 7.05 -17.85
CA TRP A 148 -11.49 7.33 -16.42
C TRP A 148 -11.06 8.78 -16.14
N ALA A 149 -10.01 9.25 -16.82
CA ALA A 149 -9.44 10.58 -16.61
C ALA A 149 -10.39 11.71 -16.99
N THR A 150 -11.27 11.50 -17.99
CA THR A 150 -12.22 12.50 -18.49
C THR A 150 -13.61 12.39 -17.86
N SER A 151 -13.86 11.36 -17.06
CA SER A 151 -15.14 11.18 -16.38
C SER A 151 -15.31 12.17 -15.23
N GLY A 152 -16.52 12.66 -15.07
CA GLY A 152 -16.92 13.57 -14.00
C GLY A 152 -16.99 12.88 -12.62
N ALA A 153 -17.13 13.67 -11.58
CA ALA A 153 -17.19 13.15 -10.21
C ALA A 153 -18.41 12.22 -10.00
N ALA A 154 -19.56 12.59 -10.54
CA ALA A 154 -20.79 11.81 -10.41
C ALA A 154 -20.64 10.38 -10.95
N ARG A 155 -20.02 10.21 -12.13
CA ARG A 155 -19.75 8.89 -12.71
C ARG A 155 -18.73 8.10 -11.90
N ARG A 156 -17.62 8.74 -11.48
CA ARG A 156 -16.59 8.07 -10.68
C ARG A 156 -17.12 7.59 -9.34
N ASP A 157 -17.91 8.42 -8.65
CA ASP A 157 -18.41 8.11 -7.31
C ASP A 157 -19.59 7.14 -7.31
N SER A 158 -20.22 6.90 -8.46
CA SER A 158 -21.38 6.01 -8.61
C SER A 158 -21.08 4.82 -9.51
N GLU A 159 -20.97 5.04 -10.83
CA GLU A 159 -20.79 3.96 -11.81
C GLU A 159 -19.47 3.23 -11.60
N PHE A 160 -18.36 3.96 -11.56
CA PHE A 160 -17.02 3.37 -11.42
C PHE A 160 -16.75 2.79 -10.04
N GLU A 161 -17.37 3.32 -9.00
CA GLU A 161 -17.32 2.72 -7.69
C GLU A 161 -17.97 1.34 -7.65
N ASN A 162 -19.03 1.12 -8.44
CA ASN A 162 -19.77 -0.13 -8.48
C ASN A 162 -19.40 -1.06 -9.66
N THR A 163 -18.43 -0.67 -10.48
CA THR A 163 -17.95 -1.47 -11.63
C THR A 163 -16.62 -2.13 -11.29
N SER A 164 -16.46 -3.41 -11.67
CA SER A 164 -15.18 -4.11 -11.53
C SER A 164 -14.17 -3.66 -12.59
N TRP A 165 -12.88 -3.71 -12.23
CA TRP A 165 -11.79 -3.45 -13.17
C TRP A 165 -11.81 -4.45 -14.34
N TRP A 166 -12.20 -5.69 -14.06
CA TRP A 166 -12.36 -6.74 -15.07
C TRP A 166 -13.36 -6.37 -16.15
N ASP A 167 -14.55 -5.93 -15.76
CA ASP A 167 -15.60 -5.52 -16.69
C ASP A 167 -15.23 -4.24 -17.43
N PHE A 168 -14.69 -3.26 -16.72
CA PHE A 168 -14.25 -1.99 -17.29
C PHE A 168 -13.19 -2.14 -18.39
N THR A 169 -12.31 -3.12 -18.24
CA THR A 169 -11.19 -3.38 -19.17
C THR A 169 -11.52 -4.47 -20.20
N ALA A 170 -12.76 -5.00 -20.25
CA ALA A 170 -13.16 -6.12 -21.10
C ALA A 170 -12.29 -7.38 -20.91
N GLY A 171 -11.94 -7.69 -19.65
CA GLY A 171 -11.04 -8.81 -19.31
C GLY A 171 -11.56 -10.19 -19.75
N ALA A 172 -12.89 -10.39 -19.81
CA ALA A 172 -13.50 -11.68 -20.16
C ALA A 172 -13.16 -12.14 -21.59
N THR A 173 -13.11 -11.19 -22.52
CA THR A 173 -12.96 -11.44 -23.97
C THR A 173 -11.54 -11.14 -24.49
N ALA A 174 -10.68 -10.55 -23.66
CA ALA A 174 -9.33 -10.15 -24.02
C ALA A 174 -8.36 -11.33 -24.13
N SER A 175 -7.20 -11.11 -24.78
CA SER A 175 -6.10 -12.07 -24.80
C SER A 175 -5.51 -12.33 -23.41
N GLU A 176 -4.82 -13.45 -23.26
CA GLU A 176 -4.14 -13.78 -22.00
C GLU A 176 -3.05 -12.75 -21.66
N GLU A 177 -2.36 -12.23 -22.66
CA GLU A 177 -1.30 -11.22 -22.48
C GLU A 177 -1.89 -9.89 -21.98
N TYR A 178 -2.99 -9.43 -22.57
CA TYR A 178 -3.69 -8.26 -22.11
C TYR A 178 -4.20 -8.43 -20.67
N ARG A 179 -4.77 -9.58 -20.35
CA ARG A 179 -5.21 -9.88 -18.97
C ARG A 179 -4.05 -9.76 -17.98
N ARG A 180 -2.88 -10.35 -18.29
CA ARG A 180 -1.72 -10.28 -17.39
C ARG A 180 -1.23 -8.86 -17.16
N LEU A 181 -1.09 -8.07 -18.22
CA LEU A 181 -0.47 -6.75 -18.16
C LEU A 181 -1.42 -5.63 -17.74
N CYS A 182 -2.63 -5.62 -18.32
CA CYS A 182 -3.57 -4.49 -18.20
C CYS A 182 -4.69 -4.74 -17.19
N VAL A 183 -4.96 -6.01 -16.86
CA VAL A 183 -6.06 -6.37 -15.96
C VAL A 183 -5.53 -6.83 -14.60
N ILE A 184 -4.67 -7.86 -14.57
CA ILE A 184 -4.13 -8.47 -13.35
C ILE A 184 -2.99 -7.62 -12.75
N GLY A 185 -2.12 -7.08 -13.59
CA GLY A 185 -1.00 -6.24 -13.15
C GLY A 185 -1.44 -5.07 -12.27
N PRO A 186 -2.37 -4.20 -12.73
CA PRO A 186 -2.89 -3.09 -11.94
C PRO A 186 -3.65 -3.47 -10.67
N THR A 187 -4.17 -4.67 -10.58
CA THR A 187 -5.03 -5.15 -9.50
C THR A 187 -4.32 -6.16 -8.61
N ARG A 188 -4.28 -7.44 -9.00
CA ARG A 188 -3.73 -8.52 -8.18
C ARG A 188 -2.28 -8.29 -7.82
N THR A 189 -1.46 -7.95 -8.80
CA THR A 189 -0.01 -7.79 -8.60
C THR A 189 0.34 -6.55 -7.79
N LEU A 190 -0.37 -5.44 -8.00
CA LEU A 190 -0.04 -4.15 -7.36
C LEU A 190 -0.74 -3.94 -6.02
N VAL A 191 -1.97 -4.44 -5.85
CA VAL A 191 -2.81 -4.16 -4.67
C VAL A 191 -3.54 -5.39 -4.12
N ALA A 192 -3.12 -6.59 -4.48
CA ALA A 192 -3.67 -7.89 -4.06
C ALA A 192 -5.16 -8.13 -4.35
N ALA A 193 -5.87 -7.21 -4.97
CA ALA A 193 -7.29 -7.36 -5.29
C ALA A 193 -7.47 -8.12 -6.60
N LYS A 194 -8.40 -9.08 -6.66
CA LYS A 194 -8.79 -9.70 -7.93
C LYS A 194 -9.46 -8.66 -8.82
N ALA A 195 -9.15 -8.68 -10.13
CA ALA A 195 -9.70 -7.72 -11.08
C ALA A 195 -11.24 -7.76 -11.14
N GLU A 196 -11.81 -8.94 -10.94
CA GLU A 196 -13.25 -9.21 -10.97
C GLU A 196 -14.02 -8.51 -9.83
N VAL A 197 -13.32 -8.13 -8.76
CA VAL A 197 -13.94 -7.44 -7.62
C VAL A 197 -13.37 -6.05 -7.38
N ALA A 198 -12.20 -5.71 -7.92
CA ALA A 198 -11.52 -4.43 -7.67
C ALA A 198 -12.32 -3.26 -8.28
N SER A 199 -12.56 -2.20 -7.50
CA SER A 199 -13.32 -1.01 -7.93
C SER A 199 -12.56 -0.20 -8.99
N VAL A 200 -13.24 0.13 -10.10
CA VAL A 200 -12.71 1.03 -11.14
C VAL A 200 -12.37 2.41 -10.56
N ALA A 201 -13.16 2.91 -9.60
CA ALA A 201 -12.89 4.21 -8.99
C ALA A 201 -11.50 4.24 -8.35
N SER A 202 -11.14 3.21 -7.58
CA SER A 202 -9.84 3.12 -6.89
C SER A 202 -8.70 2.73 -7.83
N ILE A 203 -8.88 1.71 -8.66
CA ILE A 203 -7.81 1.22 -9.55
C ILE A 203 -7.51 2.23 -10.65
N GLY A 204 -8.53 2.76 -11.32
CA GLY A 204 -8.36 3.74 -12.39
C GLY A 204 -7.69 5.02 -11.89
N ARG A 205 -8.05 5.49 -10.67
CA ARG A 205 -7.38 6.58 -9.99
C ARG A 205 -5.87 6.31 -9.85
N THR A 206 -5.53 5.17 -9.29
CA THR A 206 -4.13 4.76 -9.07
C THR A 206 -3.36 4.68 -10.38
N GLN A 207 -3.98 4.08 -11.42
CA GLN A 207 -3.36 3.95 -12.73
C GLN A 207 -3.11 5.32 -13.39
N VAL A 208 -4.10 6.21 -13.41
CA VAL A 208 -3.93 7.55 -14.02
C VAL A 208 -2.85 8.36 -13.31
N GLU A 209 -2.78 8.32 -11.98
CA GLU A 209 -1.72 9.01 -11.23
C GLU A 209 -0.34 8.37 -11.45
N PHE A 210 -0.26 7.04 -11.45
CA PHE A 210 0.97 6.30 -11.67
C PHE A 210 1.57 6.60 -13.06
N TRP A 211 0.76 6.44 -14.12
CA TRP A 211 1.20 6.73 -15.48
C TRP A 211 1.54 8.20 -15.68
N SER A 212 0.80 9.12 -15.06
CA SER A 212 1.11 10.55 -15.09
C SER A 212 2.47 10.85 -14.43
N GLY A 213 2.78 10.17 -13.32
CA GLY A 213 4.08 10.26 -12.65
C GLY A 213 5.23 9.74 -13.52
N LEU A 214 5.08 8.53 -14.11
CA LEU A 214 6.09 7.92 -14.99
C LEU A 214 6.46 8.80 -16.19
N LEU A 215 5.53 9.60 -16.69
CA LEU A 215 5.69 10.42 -17.87
C LEU A 215 5.97 11.90 -17.54
N GLY A 216 6.38 12.19 -16.31
CA GLY A 216 6.75 13.53 -15.87
C GLY A 216 5.58 14.53 -15.83
N GLY A 217 4.35 14.04 -15.59
CA GLY A 217 3.14 14.85 -15.45
C GLY A 217 3.24 15.86 -14.31
N ALA A 218 2.47 16.94 -14.40
CA ALA A 218 2.55 18.11 -13.54
C ALA A 218 2.60 17.79 -12.04
N GLY A 219 3.70 18.13 -11.38
CA GLY A 219 3.88 18.10 -9.94
C GLY A 219 4.55 16.84 -9.36
N HIS A 220 5.01 15.91 -10.20
CA HIS A 220 5.77 14.74 -9.76
C HIS A 220 7.25 14.91 -10.11
N ALA A 221 8.10 15.10 -9.09
CA ALA A 221 9.55 15.21 -9.30
C ALA A 221 10.16 13.86 -9.70
N GLU A 222 9.58 12.75 -9.23
CA GLU A 222 10.08 11.39 -9.42
C GLU A 222 8.91 10.42 -9.49
N ALA A 223 9.00 9.41 -10.36
CA ALA A 223 7.91 8.45 -10.58
C ALA A 223 7.70 7.53 -9.37
N ASP A 224 8.81 7.06 -8.80
CA ASP A 224 8.83 6.13 -7.69
C ASP A 224 10.10 6.28 -6.85
N ARG A 225 9.97 6.08 -5.54
CA ARG A 225 11.05 6.21 -4.56
C ARG A 225 10.98 5.07 -3.55
N VAL A 226 12.14 4.75 -2.97
CA VAL A 226 12.29 3.79 -1.88
C VAL A 226 13.12 4.41 -0.76
N LEU A 227 13.16 3.78 0.42
CA LEU A 227 13.97 4.25 1.54
C LEU A 227 15.45 3.84 1.36
N ASP A 228 16.38 4.67 1.84
CA ASP A 228 17.83 4.44 1.81
C ASP A 228 18.34 3.56 2.95
N ALA A 229 17.43 2.97 3.73
CA ALA A 229 17.70 2.07 4.84
C ALA A 229 16.45 1.23 5.15
N PRO A 230 16.55 0.18 6.01
CA PRO A 230 15.39 -0.52 6.54
C PRO A 230 14.36 0.45 7.13
N THR A 231 13.08 0.18 6.91
CA THR A 231 11.98 1.12 7.18
C THR A 231 11.98 1.69 8.60
N THR A 232 12.23 0.85 9.61
CA THR A 232 12.27 1.36 10.99
C THR A 232 13.46 2.29 11.22
N GLU A 233 14.60 2.07 10.56
CA GLU A 233 15.79 2.92 10.70
C GLU A 233 15.66 4.24 9.92
N ALA A 234 15.12 4.17 8.70
CA ALA A 234 14.98 5.35 7.84
C ALA A 234 13.82 6.26 8.24
N TRP A 235 12.73 5.69 8.75
CA TRP A 235 11.48 6.41 8.92
C TRP A 235 10.88 6.31 10.32
N ILE A 236 10.49 5.10 10.77
CA ILE A 236 9.70 4.95 12.00
C ILE A 236 10.45 5.34 13.26
N GLY A 237 11.74 5.01 13.35
CA GLY A 237 12.60 5.36 14.48
C GLY A 237 12.78 6.88 14.67
N PRO A 238 13.23 7.61 13.64
CA PRO A 238 13.25 9.08 13.66
C PRO A 238 11.92 9.70 14.00
N TRP A 239 10.82 9.18 13.44
CA TRP A 239 9.47 9.68 13.74
C TRP A 239 9.08 9.49 15.20
N ALA A 240 9.30 8.30 15.75
CA ALA A 240 9.06 8.05 17.17
C ALA A 240 9.88 8.96 18.08
N ALA A 241 11.17 9.18 17.77
CA ALA A 241 12.02 10.10 18.50
C ALA A 241 11.51 11.55 18.44
N HIS A 242 11.09 12.00 17.28
CA HIS A 242 10.48 13.31 17.10
C HIS A 242 9.20 13.47 17.94
N LEU A 243 8.30 12.49 17.89
CA LEU A 243 7.07 12.50 18.69
C LEU A 243 7.34 12.52 20.20
N ILE A 244 8.35 11.80 20.66
CA ILE A 244 8.80 11.87 22.07
C ILE A 244 9.28 13.29 22.43
N SER A 245 10.02 13.94 21.53
CA SER A 245 10.48 15.32 21.75
C SER A 245 9.33 16.33 21.80
N LEU A 246 8.20 16.04 21.13
CA LEU A 246 6.96 16.80 21.21
C LEU A 246 6.10 16.46 22.45
N GLY A 247 6.57 15.57 23.32
CA GLY A 247 5.88 15.18 24.56
C GLY A 247 4.83 14.05 24.37
N VAL A 248 4.80 13.37 23.23
CA VAL A 248 3.92 12.22 23.01
C VAL A 248 4.37 11.05 23.88
N ARG A 249 3.43 10.46 24.60
CA ARG A 249 3.67 9.26 25.42
C ARG A 249 3.26 8.00 24.64
N PHE A 250 4.13 7.01 24.59
CA PHE A 250 3.86 5.72 23.98
C PHE A 250 3.63 4.62 25.02
N LEU A 251 2.54 3.86 24.87
CA LEU A 251 2.25 2.63 25.61
C LEU A 251 2.38 1.45 24.62
N VAL A 252 3.63 1.05 24.36
CA VAL A 252 3.95 -0.06 23.44
C VAL A 252 3.73 -1.41 24.14
N GLY A 253 3.24 -2.41 23.41
CA GLY A 253 2.85 -3.72 23.95
C GLY A 253 1.49 -3.71 24.67
N HIS A 254 0.81 -2.57 24.69
CA HIS A 254 -0.50 -2.40 25.31
C HIS A 254 -1.61 -2.52 24.28
N ARG A 255 -2.56 -3.43 24.54
CA ARG A 255 -3.65 -3.72 23.59
C ARG A 255 -4.97 -3.16 24.10
N VAL A 256 -5.59 -2.29 23.31
CA VAL A 256 -6.98 -1.87 23.53
C VAL A 256 -7.90 -3.04 23.19
N GLN A 257 -8.75 -3.41 24.14
CA GLN A 257 -9.71 -4.51 24.01
C GLN A 257 -11.13 -4.03 23.72
N GLY A 258 -11.41 -2.74 23.92
CA GLY A 258 -12.69 -2.10 23.69
C GLY A 258 -12.70 -0.68 24.25
N LEU A 259 -13.76 0.04 23.96
CA LEU A 259 -14.01 1.39 24.50
C LEU A 259 -15.21 1.34 25.42
N ARG A 260 -15.16 2.11 26.53
CA ARG A 260 -16.28 2.34 27.45
C ARG A 260 -16.95 3.64 27.11
N THR A 261 -18.27 3.63 27.07
CA THR A 261 -19.07 4.81 26.78
C THR A 261 -19.79 5.32 28.03
N ALA A 262 -20.06 6.59 28.07
CA ALA A 262 -20.93 7.22 29.04
C ALA A 262 -21.60 8.44 28.40
N ARG A 263 -22.90 8.60 28.57
CA ARG A 263 -23.68 9.74 28.06
C ARG A 263 -23.52 9.98 26.54
N GLY A 264 -23.41 8.88 25.76
CA GLY A 264 -23.26 8.97 24.30
C GLY A 264 -21.86 9.33 23.79
N ALA A 265 -20.85 9.33 24.64
CA ALA A 265 -19.46 9.62 24.29
C ALA A 265 -18.53 8.52 24.85
N VAL A 266 -17.33 8.39 24.28
CA VAL A 266 -16.28 7.51 24.83
C VAL A 266 -15.70 8.14 26.09
N ARG A 267 -15.67 7.38 27.19
CA ARG A 267 -15.06 7.78 28.46
C ARG A 267 -13.63 7.25 28.61
N ALA A 268 -13.41 6.00 28.25
CA ALA A 268 -12.12 5.34 28.46
C ALA A 268 -11.85 4.24 27.43
N ALA A 269 -10.57 3.97 27.19
CA ALA A 269 -10.09 2.78 26.52
C ALA A 269 -9.76 1.68 27.54
N VAL A 270 -10.28 0.47 27.35
CA VAL A 270 -9.95 -0.72 28.15
C VAL A 270 -8.66 -1.31 27.60
N VAL A 271 -7.60 -1.22 28.37
CA VAL A 271 -6.24 -1.54 27.93
C VAL A 271 -5.69 -2.75 28.69
N ARG A 272 -5.17 -3.73 27.94
CA ARG A 272 -4.42 -4.86 28.48
C ARG A 272 -2.94 -4.61 28.34
N THR A 273 -2.21 -4.64 29.45
CA THR A 273 -0.76 -4.51 29.50
C THR A 273 -0.02 -5.76 29.01
N PRO A 274 1.29 -5.70 28.73
CA PRO A 274 2.12 -6.89 28.45
C PRO A 274 2.09 -7.94 29.55
N SER A 275 1.93 -7.53 30.81
CA SER A 275 1.81 -8.42 31.97
C SER A 275 0.43 -9.06 32.14
N GLY A 276 -0.53 -8.71 31.27
CA GLY A 276 -1.91 -9.22 31.29
C GLY A 276 -2.88 -8.44 32.16
N VAL A 277 -2.44 -7.41 32.88
CA VAL A 277 -3.30 -6.54 33.69
C VAL A 277 -4.21 -5.72 32.77
N VAL A 278 -5.49 -5.63 33.13
CA VAL A 278 -6.47 -4.81 32.42
C VAL A 278 -6.81 -3.58 33.25
N HIS A 279 -6.76 -2.40 32.64
CA HIS A 279 -7.10 -1.13 33.26
C HIS A 279 -7.76 -0.20 32.24
N GLU A 280 -8.38 0.87 32.72
CA GLU A 280 -8.95 1.91 31.87
C GLU A 280 -7.99 3.09 31.72
N VAL A 281 -7.94 3.64 30.50
CA VAL A 281 -7.23 4.90 30.18
C VAL A 281 -8.27 5.92 29.76
N GLU A 282 -8.49 6.91 30.61
CA GLU A 282 -9.44 7.99 30.36
C GLU A 282 -8.83 9.10 29.50
N ALA A 283 -9.67 9.73 28.68
CA ALA A 283 -9.30 10.90 27.89
C ALA A 283 -10.56 11.67 27.43
N ASP A 284 -10.36 12.93 27.06
CA ASP A 284 -11.44 13.74 26.50
C ASP A 284 -11.73 13.36 25.04
N TRP A 285 -10.70 12.98 24.27
CA TRP A 285 -10.75 12.69 22.83
C TRP A 285 -10.02 11.41 22.49
N PHE A 286 -10.56 10.67 21.51
CA PHE A 286 -10.04 9.40 21.04
C PHE A 286 -9.91 9.40 19.51
N VAL A 287 -8.78 8.88 19.01
CA VAL A 287 -8.58 8.57 17.60
C VAL A 287 -8.36 7.07 17.48
N CYS A 288 -9.23 6.37 16.77
CA CYS A 288 -9.07 4.95 16.43
C CYS A 288 -8.30 4.85 15.12
N ALA A 289 -7.04 4.41 15.20
CA ALA A 289 -6.09 4.31 14.08
C ALA A 289 -5.59 2.87 13.89
N VAL A 290 -6.45 1.90 14.14
CA VAL A 290 -6.17 0.48 13.91
C VAL A 290 -6.65 0.05 12.52
N PRO A 291 -6.09 -1.02 11.92
CA PRO A 291 -6.52 -1.50 10.62
C PRO A 291 -7.95 -2.08 10.65
N ALA A 292 -8.59 -2.17 9.48
CA ALA A 292 -9.99 -2.61 9.33
C ALA A 292 -10.28 -3.93 10.05
N GLU A 293 -9.42 -4.94 9.91
CA GLU A 293 -9.58 -6.27 10.52
C GLU A 293 -9.55 -6.26 12.06
N ALA A 294 -9.16 -5.14 12.66
CA ALA A 294 -9.14 -4.98 14.11
C ALA A 294 -10.14 -3.92 14.61
N ALA A 295 -10.67 -3.08 13.73
CA ALA A 295 -11.41 -1.88 14.09
C ALA A 295 -12.66 -2.18 14.92
N VAL A 296 -13.60 -2.97 14.41
CA VAL A 296 -14.87 -3.27 15.09
C VAL A 296 -14.64 -3.91 16.47
N ARG A 297 -13.71 -4.85 16.56
CA ARG A 297 -13.33 -5.48 17.82
C ARG A 297 -12.72 -4.49 18.83
N THR A 298 -11.93 -3.52 18.34
CA THR A 298 -11.29 -2.51 19.19
C THR A 298 -12.27 -1.43 19.64
N LEU A 299 -13.22 -1.06 18.79
CA LEU A 299 -14.29 -0.12 19.12
C LEU A 299 -15.24 -0.73 20.17
N GLY A 300 -15.61 -1.98 19.98
CA GLY A 300 -16.51 -2.73 20.86
C GLY A 300 -18.00 -2.46 20.60
N PRO A 301 -18.88 -3.28 21.18
CA PRO A 301 -20.32 -3.23 20.90
C PRO A 301 -20.97 -1.90 21.34
N GLU A 302 -20.59 -1.35 22.49
CA GLU A 302 -21.16 -0.11 23.01
C GLU A 302 -20.99 1.07 22.01
N VAL A 303 -19.85 1.17 21.34
CA VAL A 303 -19.56 2.21 20.35
C VAL A 303 -20.33 1.95 19.07
N CYS A 304 -20.37 0.70 18.59
CA CYS A 304 -21.10 0.32 17.39
C CYS A 304 -22.63 0.50 17.55
N GLU A 305 -23.17 0.36 18.76
CA GLU A 305 -24.58 0.69 19.06
C GLU A 305 -24.86 2.19 18.96
N LEU A 306 -23.89 3.04 19.33
CA LEU A 306 -24.00 4.50 19.21
C LEU A 306 -23.84 4.98 17.76
N ASP A 307 -23.04 4.28 16.96
CA ASP A 307 -22.79 4.59 15.56
C ASP A 307 -22.71 3.30 14.74
N GLU A 308 -23.84 2.90 14.17
CA GLU A 308 -23.99 1.65 13.39
C GLU A 308 -23.06 1.61 12.17
N ALA A 309 -22.70 2.76 11.58
CA ALA A 309 -21.77 2.81 10.46
C ALA A 309 -20.38 2.27 10.80
N LEU A 310 -20.00 2.26 12.08
CA LEU A 310 -18.72 1.68 12.53
C LEU A 310 -18.74 0.14 12.53
N ALA A 311 -19.92 -0.48 12.65
CA ALA A 311 -20.08 -1.92 12.50
C ALA A 311 -19.93 -2.38 11.04
N ASP A 312 -20.24 -1.50 10.07
CA ASP A 312 -20.11 -1.80 8.64
C ASP A 312 -18.65 -1.99 8.19
N ILE A 313 -17.66 -1.58 8.99
CA ILE A 313 -16.24 -1.84 8.73
C ILE A 313 -15.95 -3.34 8.57
N ASP A 314 -16.68 -4.21 9.26
CA ASP A 314 -16.55 -5.68 9.13
C ASP A 314 -16.96 -6.21 7.74
N ARG A 315 -17.64 -5.41 6.94
CA ARG A 315 -18.00 -5.76 5.55
C ARG A 315 -16.90 -5.44 4.54
N LEU A 316 -15.87 -4.72 4.96
CA LEU A 316 -14.71 -4.44 4.12
C LEU A 316 -13.90 -5.72 3.93
N GLU A 317 -13.54 -5.99 2.70
CA GLU A 317 -12.83 -7.21 2.32
C GLU A 317 -11.33 -7.06 2.47
N THR A 318 -10.67 -8.16 2.78
CA THR A 318 -9.21 -8.24 2.87
C THR A 318 -8.68 -9.39 2.03
N ASP A 319 -7.48 -9.23 1.50
CA ASP A 319 -6.72 -10.32 0.88
C ASP A 319 -5.25 -10.25 1.34
N TRP A 320 -4.38 -11.09 0.79
CA TRP A 320 -3.01 -11.19 1.28
C TRP A 320 -2.02 -10.65 0.26
N MET A 321 -1.22 -9.68 0.70
CA MET A 321 0.05 -9.31 0.10
C MET A 321 1.09 -9.41 1.21
N THR A 322 2.05 -10.31 1.06
CA THR A 322 2.92 -10.67 2.18
C THR A 322 4.36 -10.77 1.73
N GLY A 323 5.24 -10.10 2.47
CA GLY A 323 6.66 -10.08 2.19
C GLY A 323 7.39 -11.38 2.55
N ILE A 324 8.25 -11.81 1.65
CA ILE A 324 9.31 -12.79 1.89
C ILE A 324 10.62 -12.13 1.52
N GLN A 325 11.64 -12.24 2.37
CA GLN A 325 12.94 -11.69 2.08
C GLN A 325 13.99 -12.79 2.02
N PHE A 326 14.80 -12.74 0.98
CA PHE A 326 16.00 -13.55 0.84
C PHE A 326 17.21 -12.67 1.12
N PHE A 327 17.93 -12.97 2.19
CA PHE A 327 19.19 -12.33 2.50
C PHE A 327 20.30 -13.04 1.72
N LEU A 328 21.06 -12.28 0.94
CA LEU A 328 22.00 -12.81 -0.03
C LEU A 328 23.44 -12.56 0.40
N ARG A 329 24.33 -13.50 0.03
CA ARG A 329 25.77 -13.46 0.35
C ARG A 329 26.56 -12.51 -0.53
N GLU A 330 26.00 -12.08 -1.66
CA GLU A 330 26.65 -11.19 -2.62
C GLU A 330 25.66 -10.10 -3.07
N PRO A 331 26.15 -8.91 -3.42
CA PRO A 331 25.33 -7.89 -4.05
C PRO A 331 24.73 -8.44 -5.36
N THR A 332 23.42 -8.32 -5.51
CA THR A 332 22.68 -8.91 -6.64
C THR A 332 21.77 -7.86 -7.27
N PRO A 333 22.33 -6.81 -7.90
CA PRO A 333 21.54 -5.78 -8.55
C PRO A 333 20.87 -6.34 -9.80
N ILE A 334 19.57 -6.52 -9.77
CA ILE A 334 18.76 -7.03 -10.88
C ILE A 334 18.43 -5.88 -11.84
N VAL A 335 17.84 -4.82 -11.31
CA VAL A 335 17.45 -3.58 -11.98
C VAL A 335 17.44 -2.46 -10.93
N HIS A 336 17.69 -1.23 -11.32
CA HIS A 336 17.64 -0.12 -10.35
C HIS A 336 16.20 0.31 -10.08
N GLY A 337 15.44 -0.58 -9.45
CA GLY A 337 14.02 -0.39 -9.13
C GLY A 337 13.30 -1.73 -8.93
N HIS A 338 12.00 -1.71 -9.24
CA HIS A 338 11.11 -2.83 -9.01
C HIS A 338 11.14 -3.86 -10.14
N VAL A 339 10.85 -5.10 -9.79
CA VAL A 339 10.59 -6.20 -10.73
C VAL A 339 9.15 -6.65 -10.60
N ILE A 340 8.43 -6.68 -11.70
CA ILE A 340 7.10 -7.27 -11.84
C ILE A 340 7.26 -8.61 -12.55
N HIS A 341 6.96 -9.70 -11.87
CA HIS A 341 7.05 -11.05 -12.43
C HIS A 341 5.75 -11.40 -13.16
N VAL A 342 5.64 -10.95 -14.41
CA VAL A 342 4.38 -10.95 -15.20
C VAL A 342 3.74 -12.32 -15.32
N ASP A 343 4.55 -13.37 -15.50
CA ASP A 343 4.08 -14.73 -15.69
C ASP A 343 4.01 -15.54 -14.37
N SER A 344 4.24 -14.90 -13.23
CA SER A 344 4.18 -15.56 -11.92
C SER A 344 2.73 -15.85 -11.51
N PRO A 345 2.37 -17.13 -11.31
CA PRO A 345 1.03 -17.50 -10.82
C PRO A 345 0.72 -16.91 -9.44
N TRP A 346 1.75 -16.68 -8.62
CA TRP A 346 1.58 -16.08 -7.30
C TRP A 346 1.65 -14.54 -7.31
N ALA A 347 1.63 -13.95 -8.51
CA ALA A 347 1.65 -12.49 -8.72
C ALA A 347 2.79 -11.82 -7.91
N LEU A 348 4.02 -12.30 -8.14
CA LEU A 348 5.19 -11.80 -7.43
C LEU A 348 5.62 -10.42 -7.93
N THR A 349 6.02 -9.59 -6.99
CA THR A 349 6.84 -8.40 -7.22
C THR A 349 8.07 -8.46 -6.35
N SER A 350 9.18 -7.85 -6.78
CA SER A 350 10.42 -7.89 -5.99
C SER A 350 11.30 -6.65 -6.19
N ILE A 351 12.24 -6.46 -5.24
CA ILE A 351 13.26 -5.43 -5.30
C ILE A 351 14.52 -5.90 -4.57
N ALA A 352 15.70 -5.70 -5.16
CA ALA A 352 16.98 -5.83 -4.47
C ALA A 352 17.23 -4.52 -3.70
N GLN A 353 17.08 -4.54 -2.38
CA GLN A 353 16.99 -3.32 -1.57
C GLN A 353 18.35 -2.69 -1.24
N ALA A 354 19.41 -3.50 -1.04
CA ALA A 354 20.68 -2.99 -0.53
C ALA A 354 21.36 -1.99 -1.48
N GLN A 355 21.08 -2.05 -2.78
CA GLN A 355 21.59 -1.06 -3.75
C GLN A 355 21.11 0.38 -3.47
N PHE A 356 20.00 0.56 -2.74
CA PHE A 356 19.46 1.86 -2.35
C PHE A 356 19.94 2.30 -0.97
N TRP A 357 20.50 1.41 -0.15
CA TRP A 357 20.88 1.68 1.24
C TRP A 357 22.26 2.32 1.32
N SER A 358 22.42 3.53 0.77
CA SER A 358 23.70 4.22 0.61
C SER A 358 24.38 4.60 1.94
N GLY A 359 23.61 4.76 3.00
CA GLY A 359 24.13 5.09 4.35
C GLY A 359 24.38 3.87 5.24
N ILE A 360 24.20 2.64 4.72
CA ILE A 360 24.28 1.41 5.50
C ILE A 360 25.19 0.40 4.82
N ASP A 361 26.21 0.00 5.56
CA ASP A 361 26.97 -1.21 5.23
C ASP A 361 26.31 -2.40 5.94
N LEU A 362 25.53 -3.16 5.15
CA LEU A 362 24.73 -4.28 5.66
C LEU A 362 25.57 -5.31 6.43
N PRO A 363 26.74 -5.80 5.94
CA PRO A 363 27.57 -6.75 6.65
C PRO A 363 28.11 -6.24 7.98
N THR A 364 28.42 -4.96 8.11
CA THR A 364 28.95 -4.41 9.38
C THR A 364 27.85 -4.16 10.41
N ARG A 365 26.63 -3.87 10.00
CA ARG A 365 25.55 -3.48 10.92
C ARG A 365 24.62 -4.61 11.32
N TYR A 366 24.44 -5.62 10.45
CA TYR A 366 23.42 -6.64 10.61
C TYR A 366 23.96 -8.06 10.43
N GLY A 367 23.20 -9.01 10.96
CA GLY A 367 23.43 -10.44 10.76
C GLY A 367 24.74 -10.93 11.35
N ASP A 368 25.35 -11.90 10.69
CA ASP A 368 26.64 -12.48 11.07
C ASP A 368 27.85 -11.83 10.36
N GLY A 369 27.60 -10.87 9.49
CA GLY A 369 28.63 -10.16 8.72
C GLY A 369 28.86 -10.74 7.32
N THR A 370 28.07 -11.72 6.88
CA THR A 370 28.18 -12.35 5.56
C THR A 370 27.03 -12.05 4.62
N VAL A 371 26.09 -11.19 5.02
CA VAL A 371 24.95 -10.76 4.22
C VAL A 371 25.26 -9.45 3.52
N HIS A 372 25.17 -9.43 2.19
CA HIS A 372 25.49 -8.27 1.36
C HIS A 372 24.30 -7.68 0.61
N ASP A 373 23.19 -8.43 0.47
CA ASP A 373 21.98 -7.92 -0.18
C ASP A 373 20.72 -8.49 0.48
N CYS A 374 19.59 -7.84 0.18
CA CYS A 374 18.25 -8.25 0.59
C CYS A 374 17.30 -8.19 -0.62
N LEU A 375 16.97 -9.35 -1.18
CA LEU A 375 15.93 -9.46 -2.20
C LEU A 375 14.58 -9.60 -1.50
N SER A 376 13.81 -8.52 -1.50
CA SER A 376 12.47 -8.49 -0.94
C SER A 376 11.45 -8.83 -2.01
N VAL A 377 10.50 -9.67 -1.66
CA VAL A 377 9.49 -10.22 -2.59
C VAL A 377 8.13 -10.14 -1.95
N ASP A 378 7.14 -9.59 -2.64
CA ASP A 378 5.74 -9.65 -2.21
C ASP A 378 5.00 -10.73 -2.99
N VAL A 379 4.22 -11.54 -2.28
CA VAL A 379 3.33 -12.58 -2.81
C VAL A 379 1.91 -12.06 -2.70
N SER A 380 1.22 -11.90 -3.84
CA SER A 380 -0.13 -11.28 -3.89
C SER A 380 -1.24 -12.26 -4.30
N ALA A 381 -0.92 -13.48 -4.72
CA ALA A 381 -1.92 -14.51 -5.05
C ALA A 381 -1.69 -15.78 -4.22
N TRP A 382 -2.43 -15.89 -3.12
CA TRP A 382 -2.31 -16.99 -2.15
C TRP A 382 -3.26 -18.16 -2.41
N ASP A 383 -4.18 -18.01 -3.34
CA ASP A 383 -5.24 -18.98 -3.68
C ASP A 383 -5.00 -19.75 -5.00
N VAL A 384 -3.90 -19.48 -5.67
CA VAL A 384 -3.53 -20.10 -6.95
C VAL A 384 -2.47 -21.18 -6.75
N PRO A 385 -2.58 -22.37 -7.42
CA PRO A 385 -1.56 -23.40 -7.36
C PRO A 385 -0.22 -22.91 -7.92
N GLY A 386 0.87 -23.19 -7.20
CA GLY A 386 2.24 -22.92 -7.65
C GLY A 386 2.76 -24.02 -8.60
N PRO A 387 3.61 -23.69 -9.59
CA PRO A 387 4.13 -24.65 -10.55
C PRO A 387 5.05 -25.73 -9.95
N LEU A 388 5.75 -25.45 -8.86
CA LEU A 388 6.62 -26.41 -8.19
C LEU A 388 5.83 -27.31 -7.23
N THR A 389 4.95 -26.73 -6.43
CA THR A 389 4.25 -27.44 -5.35
C THR A 389 2.92 -28.04 -5.80
N GLY A 390 2.31 -27.55 -6.86
CA GLY A 390 0.95 -27.90 -7.29
C GLY A 390 -0.15 -27.46 -6.33
N LYS A 391 0.19 -26.68 -5.26
CA LYS A 391 -0.71 -26.26 -4.20
C LYS A 391 -0.87 -24.74 -4.20
N PRO A 392 -2.04 -24.21 -3.80
CA PRO A 392 -2.17 -22.81 -3.43
C PRO A 392 -1.25 -22.45 -2.25
N ALA A 393 -0.69 -21.24 -2.25
CA ALA A 393 0.23 -20.81 -1.18
C ALA A 393 -0.36 -20.96 0.23
N ARG A 394 -1.68 -20.75 0.39
CA ARG A 394 -2.39 -20.95 1.67
C ARG A 394 -2.36 -22.40 2.17
N ALA A 395 -2.22 -23.37 1.29
CA ALA A 395 -2.15 -24.80 1.62
C ALA A 395 -0.72 -25.32 1.78
N CYS A 396 0.27 -24.46 1.57
CA CYS A 396 1.68 -24.82 1.66
C CYS A 396 2.22 -24.62 3.07
N THR A 397 3.19 -25.44 3.45
CA THR A 397 4.05 -25.17 4.60
C THR A 397 4.96 -23.97 4.33
N ARG A 398 5.54 -23.39 5.38
CA ARG A 398 6.54 -22.31 5.24
C ARG A 398 7.65 -22.66 4.25
N GLN A 399 8.20 -23.86 4.35
CA GLN A 399 9.29 -24.29 3.48
C GLN A 399 8.86 -24.45 2.02
N GLU A 400 7.67 -24.98 1.78
CA GLU A 400 7.10 -25.08 0.42
C GLU A 400 6.90 -23.69 -0.19
N VAL A 401 6.36 -22.70 0.56
CA VAL A 401 6.20 -21.32 0.07
C VAL A 401 7.54 -20.70 -0.29
N VAL A 402 8.54 -20.81 0.58
CA VAL A 402 9.89 -20.27 0.31
C VAL A 402 10.50 -20.91 -0.95
N SER A 403 10.38 -22.23 -1.09
CA SER A 403 10.90 -22.97 -2.26
C SER A 403 10.17 -22.61 -3.55
N GLU A 404 8.85 -22.46 -3.48
CA GLU A 404 8.01 -22.06 -4.62
C GLU A 404 8.33 -20.64 -5.09
N VAL A 405 8.41 -19.68 -4.16
CA VAL A 405 8.76 -18.29 -4.47
C VAL A 405 10.13 -18.22 -5.13
N TRP A 406 11.13 -18.91 -4.56
CA TRP A 406 12.46 -18.97 -5.18
C TRP A 406 12.44 -19.58 -6.58
N HIS A 407 11.66 -20.64 -6.78
CA HIS A 407 11.49 -21.28 -8.08
C HIS A 407 10.92 -20.31 -9.13
N GLN A 408 9.88 -19.57 -8.80
CA GLN A 408 9.26 -18.59 -9.70
C GLN A 408 10.20 -17.40 -9.99
N LEU A 409 10.93 -16.90 -8.98
CA LEU A 409 11.96 -15.88 -9.16
C LEU A 409 13.07 -16.36 -10.10
N ALA A 410 13.62 -17.54 -9.85
CA ALA A 410 14.69 -18.10 -10.65
C ALA A 410 14.26 -18.42 -12.10
N GLY A 411 12.96 -18.69 -12.30
CA GLY A 411 12.36 -18.85 -13.62
C GLY A 411 12.36 -17.57 -14.44
N SER A 412 12.08 -16.44 -13.82
CA SER A 412 11.85 -15.15 -14.48
C SER A 412 13.06 -14.20 -14.43
N LEU A 413 13.97 -14.33 -13.44
CA LEU A 413 15.16 -13.48 -13.33
C LEU A 413 16.30 -14.02 -14.20
N ARG A 414 16.22 -13.71 -15.47
CA ARG A 414 17.21 -14.10 -16.49
C ARG A 414 17.56 -12.89 -17.36
N ARG A 415 18.82 -12.88 -17.85
CA ARG A 415 19.33 -11.90 -18.82
C ARG A 415 20.26 -12.61 -19.79
N ASP A 416 20.06 -12.41 -21.07
CA ASP A 416 20.87 -13.02 -22.15
C ASP A 416 20.98 -14.57 -21.97
N GLY A 417 19.88 -15.21 -21.62
CA GLY A 417 19.83 -16.65 -21.36
C GLY A 417 20.47 -17.13 -20.06
N ARG A 418 21.12 -16.24 -19.27
CA ARG A 418 21.75 -16.55 -17.98
C ARG A 418 20.81 -16.26 -16.82
N GLN A 419 20.82 -17.12 -15.83
CA GLN A 419 20.11 -16.91 -14.57
C GLN A 419 20.85 -15.87 -13.72
N LEU A 420 20.10 -14.89 -13.17
CA LEU A 420 20.68 -13.82 -12.34
C LEU A 420 20.82 -14.22 -10.88
N ILE A 421 20.06 -15.22 -10.43
CA ILE A 421 20.08 -15.69 -9.05
C ILE A 421 20.26 -17.23 -9.02
N CYS A 422 20.98 -17.73 -8.03
CA CYS A 422 21.15 -19.16 -7.78
C CYS A 422 20.99 -19.46 -6.29
N PRO A 423 20.66 -20.72 -5.90
CA PRO A 423 20.44 -21.08 -4.49
C PRO A 423 21.64 -20.79 -3.57
N ASP A 424 22.87 -20.89 -4.06
CA ASP A 424 24.09 -20.67 -3.28
C ASP A 424 24.24 -19.23 -2.81
N LEU A 425 23.58 -18.28 -3.45
CA LEU A 425 23.51 -16.88 -3.00
C LEU A 425 22.71 -16.72 -1.70
N VAL A 426 21.78 -17.62 -1.41
CA VAL A 426 20.89 -17.48 -0.25
C VAL A 426 21.64 -17.76 1.05
N HIS A 427 21.75 -16.75 1.89
CA HIS A 427 22.23 -16.90 3.27
C HIS A 427 21.10 -17.43 4.17
N SER A 428 19.96 -16.74 4.14
CA SER A 428 18.79 -17.07 4.96
C SER A 428 17.53 -16.43 4.35
N CYS A 429 16.36 -16.80 4.84
CA CYS A 429 15.11 -16.20 4.44
C CYS A 429 14.28 -15.78 5.66
N PHE A 430 13.58 -14.67 5.51
CA PHE A 430 12.53 -14.20 6.40
C PHE A 430 11.17 -14.42 5.76
N THR A 431 10.22 -14.86 6.55
CA THR A 431 8.79 -14.88 6.19
C THR A 431 8.04 -14.08 7.23
N ASP A 432 7.05 -13.33 6.81
CA ASP A 432 6.26 -12.49 7.70
C ASP A 432 5.67 -13.30 8.88
N PRO A 433 5.94 -12.91 10.13
CA PRO A 433 5.41 -13.58 11.31
C PRO A 433 3.89 -13.39 11.48
N ALA A 434 3.24 -12.53 10.69
CA ALA A 434 1.79 -12.45 10.62
C ALA A 434 1.16 -13.72 10.03
N ILE A 435 1.91 -14.47 9.21
CA ILE A 435 1.45 -15.75 8.66
C ILE A 435 1.61 -16.84 9.71
N ARG A 436 0.49 -17.46 10.07
CA ARG A 436 0.41 -18.67 10.91
C ARG A 436 0.35 -19.89 9.98
N TRP A 437 1.44 -20.60 9.92
CA TRP A 437 1.59 -21.74 9.04
C TRP A 437 0.79 -22.95 9.53
N PRO A 438 0.26 -23.80 8.62
CA PRO A 438 -0.46 -25.01 9.03
C PRO A 438 0.49 -25.99 9.73
N THR A 439 0.01 -26.56 10.83
CA THR A 439 0.73 -27.59 11.60
C THR A 439 0.20 -28.99 11.32
N GLU A 440 -0.99 -29.11 10.73
CA GLU A 440 -1.65 -30.37 10.44
C GLU A 440 -1.90 -30.53 8.94
N PRO A 441 -1.89 -31.79 8.40
CA PRO A 441 -2.20 -32.04 7.00
C PRO A 441 -3.61 -31.53 6.64
N GLY A 442 -3.71 -30.79 5.54
CA GLY A 442 -4.97 -30.22 5.03
C GLY A 442 -5.42 -28.92 5.70
N ALA A 443 -4.75 -28.46 6.77
CA ALA A 443 -4.98 -27.14 7.32
C ALA A 443 -4.45 -26.03 6.38
N LEU A 444 -5.06 -24.85 6.45
CA LEU A 444 -4.64 -23.68 5.69
C LEU A 444 -3.86 -22.71 6.59
N ALA A 445 -2.91 -21.99 5.98
CA ALA A 445 -2.28 -20.87 6.64
C ALA A 445 -3.32 -19.78 6.97
N HIS A 446 -3.04 -18.99 7.99
CA HIS A 446 -3.86 -17.86 8.41
C HIS A 446 -3.00 -16.59 8.51
N ASN A 447 -3.44 -15.49 7.89
CA ASN A 447 -2.79 -14.20 8.01
C ASN A 447 -3.49 -13.34 9.07
N THR A 448 -2.74 -12.91 10.07
CA THR A 448 -3.24 -12.06 11.17
C THR A 448 -3.14 -10.56 10.87
N GLU A 449 -2.52 -10.17 9.76
CA GLU A 449 -2.36 -8.78 9.29
C GLU A 449 -2.65 -8.70 7.77
N PRO A 450 -3.87 -9.10 7.31
CA PRO A 450 -4.20 -9.08 5.88
C PRO A 450 -4.23 -7.64 5.34
N LEU A 451 -4.18 -7.50 4.02
CA LEU A 451 -4.31 -6.23 3.32
C LEU A 451 -5.78 -5.93 3.04
N LEU A 452 -6.23 -4.71 3.32
CA LEU A 452 -7.53 -4.23 2.87
C LEU A 452 -7.54 -4.14 1.33
N ILE A 453 -8.61 -4.65 0.69
CA ILE A 453 -8.80 -4.50 -0.75
C ILE A 453 -10.01 -3.59 -1.04
N SER A 454 -9.91 -2.78 -2.10
CA SER A 454 -10.99 -1.87 -2.51
C SER A 454 -11.86 -2.54 -3.54
N THR A 455 -12.94 -3.19 -3.07
CA THR A 455 -13.89 -3.90 -3.94
C THR A 455 -14.99 -2.97 -4.43
N ALA A 456 -15.59 -3.30 -5.58
CA ALA A 456 -16.67 -2.54 -6.16
C ALA A 456 -17.84 -2.38 -5.16
N GLY A 457 -18.28 -1.14 -4.97
CA GLY A 457 -19.34 -0.79 -4.02
C GLY A 457 -18.96 -0.80 -2.55
N SER A 458 -17.69 -1.05 -2.19
CA SER A 458 -17.27 -1.12 -0.78
C SER A 458 -17.10 0.22 -0.09
N ARG A 459 -16.98 1.32 -0.84
CA ARG A 459 -16.80 2.67 -0.28
C ARG A 459 -17.90 3.06 0.70
N ARG A 460 -19.12 2.59 0.50
CA ARG A 460 -20.27 2.83 1.40
C ARG A 460 -20.07 2.30 2.81
N TRP A 461 -19.19 1.33 3.00
CA TRP A 461 -18.89 0.72 4.31
C TRP A 461 -17.66 1.34 4.99
N ARG A 462 -17.00 2.28 4.31
CA ARG A 462 -15.87 3.01 4.89
C ARG A 462 -16.38 4.09 5.83
N PRO A 463 -15.93 4.12 7.09
CA PRO A 463 -16.35 5.18 8.01
C PRO A 463 -15.82 6.53 7.57
N LYS A 464 -16.53 7.59 7.92
CA LYS A 464 -16.00 8.95 7.82
C LYS A 464 -14.98 9.22 8.95
N PRO A 465 -14.09 10.20 8.79
CA PRO A 465 -13.15 10.61 9.86
C PRO A 465 -13.84 10.98 11.19
N ALA A 466 -15.04 11.52 11.14
CA ALA A 466 -15.92 11.76 12.28
C ALA A 466 -17.28 11.10 12.04
N GLY A 467 -17.84 10.49 13.08
CA GLY A 467 -19.14 9.83 13.08
C GLY A 467 -20.12 10.43 14.08
N LYS A 468 -21.06 9.62 14.56
CA LYS A 468 -22.08 10.04 15.53
C LYS A 468 -21.54 10.18 16.96
N VAL A 469 -20.45 9.49 17.32
CA VAL A 469 -19.83 9.57 18.64
C VAL A 469 -18.94 10.82 18.70
N PRO A 470 -19.29 11.84 19.51
CA PRO A 470 -18.77 13.20 19.35
C PRO A 470 -17.27 13.36 19.65
N ASN A 471 -16.68 12.45 20.43
CA ASN A 471 -15.28 12.53 20.83
C ASN A 471 -14.43 11.34 20.30
N LEU A 472 -14.93 10.62 19.28
CA LEU A 472 -14.24 9.51 18.64
C LEU A 472 -14.07 9.77 17.15
N PHE A 473 -12.83 9.68 16.68
CA PHE A 473 -12.44 9.92 15.29
C PHE A 473 -11.77 8.70 14.71
N GLN A 474 -11.96 8.46 13.40
CA GLN A 474 -11.43 7.31 12.68
C GLN A 474 -10.25 7.73 11.80
N ALA A 475 -9.16 6.99 11.86
CA ALA A 475 -7.99 7.12 10.99
C ALA A 475 -7.51 5.74 10.53
N GLY A 476 -6.97 5.65 9.34
CA GLY A 476 -6.52 4.41 8.74
C GLY A 476 -6.89 4.35 7.25
N ASP A 477 -6.30 3.41 6.54
CA ASP A 477 -6.51 3.20 5.11
C ASP A 477 -7.93 2.70 4.75
N HIS A 478 -8.71 2.31 5.75
CA HIS A 478 -10.12 1.91 5.62
C HIS A 478 -11.11 3.08 5.76
N VAL A 479 -10.66 4.26 6.17
CA VAL A 479 -11.51 5.47 6.29
C VAL A 479 -11.77 6.06 4.91
N ASP A 480 -12.99 6.57 4.67
CA ASP A 480 -13.35 7.21 3.41
C ASP A 480 -12.64 8.55 3.25
N VAL A 481 -11.68 8.57 2.36
CA VAL A 481 -10.89 9.74 1.96
C VAL A 481 -10.76 9.77 0.43
N ASP A 482 -9.99 10.71 -0.08
CA ASP A 482 -9.82 10.87 -1.52
C ASP A 482 -9.13 9.66 -2.18
N LEU A 483 -8.10 9.08 -1.56
CA LEU A 483 -7.45 7.83 -2.01
C LEU A 483 -7.96 6.63 -1.22
N ASN A 484 -9.02 5.98 -1.71
CA ASN A 484 -9.60 4.78 -1.08
C ASN A 484 -8.82 3.51 -1.44
N LEU A 485 -7.57 3.42 -1.01
CA LEU A 485 -6.67 2.30 -1.25
C LEU A 485 -5.85 2.01 0.02
N ALA A 486 -5.51 0.74 0.26
CA ALA A 486 -4.65 0.34 1.38
C ALA A 486 -3.21 0.84 1.17
N THR A 487 -2.93 2.06 1.58
CA THR A 487 -1.66 2.75 1.39
C THR A 487 -1.26 3.59 2.59
N MET A 488 0.03 3.86 2.72
CA MET A 488 0.55 4.81 3.70
C MET A 488 0.03 6.24 3.44
N GLU A 489 -0.22 6.58 2.18
CA GLU A 489 -0.80 7.85 1.77
C GLU A 489 -2.23 8.02 2.28
N ALA A 490 -3.09 7.01 2.09
CA ALA A 490 -4.47 7.04 2.60
C ALA A 490 -4.51 7.06 4.13
N ALA A 491 -3.59 6.34 4.79
CA ALA A 491 -3.43 6.34 6.23
C ALA A 491 -3.06 7.73 6.77
N ASP A 492 -2.11 8.42 6.14
CA ASP A 492 -1.74 9.79 6.49
C ASP A 492 -2.88 10.78 6.22
N GLN A 493 -3.49 10.70 5.04
CA GLN A 493 -4.60 11.58 4.66
C GLN A 493 -5.79 11.47 5.62
N SER A 494 -6.16 10.25 5.98
CA SER A 494 -7.28 10.00 6.91
C SER A 494 -6.99 10.50 8.32
N ALA A 495 -5.75 10.38 8.78
CA ALA A 495 -5.32 10.89 10.06
C ALA A 495 -5.41 12.43 10.11
N LYS A 496 -4.94 13.13 9.08
CA LYS A 496 -5.10 14.59 8.95
C LYS A 496 -6.57 15.00 8.91
N ALA A 497 -7.42 14.25 8.22
CA ALA A 497 -8.85 14.49 8.16
C ALA A 497 -9.53 14.28 9.55
N ALA A 498 -9.15 13.24 10.27
CA ALA A 498 -9.61 12.98 11.63
C ALA A 498 -9.21 14.09 12.60
N VAL A 499 -7.96 14.55 12.50
CA VAL A 499 -7.48 15.68 13.31
C VAL A 499 -8.24 16.96 12.99
N ASN A 500 -8.47 17.27 11.70
CA ASN A 500 -9.26 18.45 11.32
C ASN A 500 -10.70 18.40 11.88
N ALA A 501 -11.33 17.23 11.81
CA ALA A 501 -12.65 17.03 12.38
C ALA A 501 -12.64 17.21 13.92
N LEU A 502 -11.61 16.70 14.59
CA LEU A 502 -11.42 16.89 16.03
C LEU A 502 -11.23 18.35 16.40
N LEU A 503 -10.37 19.08 15.69
CA LEU A 503 -10.14 20.51 15.93
C LEU A 503 -11.43 21.32 15.82
N ALA A 504 -12.24 21.04 14.80
CA ALA A 504 -13.54 21.67 14.60
C ALA A 504 -14.50 21.35 15.75
N THR A 505 -14.60 20.08 16.17
CA THR A 505 -15.47 19.64 17.26
C THR A 505 -15.03 20.21 18.61
N ALA A 506 -13.71 20.31 18.83
CA ALA A 506 -13.14 20.87 20.06
C ALA A 506 -13.20 22.41 20.11
N GLY A 507 -13.64 23.08 19.03
CA GLY A 507 -13.60 24.55 18.94
C GLY A 507 -12.17 25.13 18.99
N SER A 508 -11.18 24.35 18.53
CA SER A 508 -9.77 24.75 18.55
C SER A 508 -9.50 25.84 17.51
N THR A 509 -8.69 26.82 17.88
CA THR A 509 -8.20 27.86 16.96
C THR A 509 -6.89 27.50 16.27
N ALA A 510 -6.34 26.32 16.55
CA ALA A 510 -5.14 25.83 15.88
C ALA A 510 -5.39 25.65 14.36
N PRO A 511 -4.38 25.86 13.51
CA PRO A 511 -4.54 25.74 12.07
C PRO A 511 -4.89 24.30 11.67
N ALA A 512 -5.78 24.15 10.70
CA ALA A 512 -6.12 22.86 10.14
C ALA A 512 -4.90 22.19 9.49
N CYS A 513 -4.88 20.87 9.50
CA CYS A 513 -3.90 20.09 8.74
C CYS A 513 -4.12 20.31 7.24
N VAL A 514 -3.04 20.47 6.49
CA VAL A 514 -3.09 20.56 5.04
C VAL A 514 -3.28 19.16 4.46
N ILE A 515 -4.36 18.95 3.70
CA ILE A 515 -4.63 17.72 2.98
C ILE A 515 -4.48 17.98 1.48
N ARG A 516 -3.57 17.25 0.86
CA ARG A 516 -3.31 17.33 -0.57
C ARG A 516 -4.11 16.25 -1.30
N GLY A 517 -5.36 16.56 -1.60
CA GLY A 517 -6.21 15.71 -2.44
C GLY A 517 -5.75 15.71 -3.90
N TRP A 518 -6.22 14.75 -4.65
CA TRP A 518 -6.05 14.74 -6.09
C TRP A 518 -6.80 15.91 -6.73
N LYS A 519 -6.11 16.61 -7.57
CA LYS A 519 -6.72 17.65 -8.41
C LYS A 519 -6.58 17.22 -9.85
N PRO A 520 -7.69 16.96 -10.54
CA PRO A 520 -7.63 16.70 -11.96
C PRO A 520 -7.00 17.89 -12.67
N PRO A 521 -6.24 17.67 -13.75
CA PRO A 521 -5.72 18.74 -14.57
C PRO A 521 -6.82 19.71 -15.00
N SER A 522 -6.54 21.01 -14.90
CA SER A 522 -7.52 22.05 -15.24
C SER A 522 -8.03 21.97 -16.68
N GLU A 523 -7.22 21.44 -17.58
CA GLU A 523 -7.54 21.18 -18.98
C GLU A 523 -8.71 20.21 -19.15
N LEU A 524 -8.93 19.33 -18.20
CA LEU A 524 -10.04 18.37 -18.20
C LEU A 524 -11.33 18.92 -17.61
N ALA A 525 -11.31 20.08 -16.99
CA ALA A 525 -12.49 20.63 -16.30
C ALA A 525 -13.74 20.75 -17.19
N ARG A 526 -13.55 21.02 -18.49
CA ARG A 526 -14.66 21.06 -19.46
C ARG A 526 -15.19 19.66 -19.74
N LEU A 527 -14.31 18.68 -19.88
CA LEU A 527 -14.69 17.29 -20.15
C LEU A 527 -15.41 16.68 -18.95
N HIS A 528 -14.96 16.98 -17.73
CA HIS A 528 -15.65 16.52 -16.52
C HIS A 528 -17.08 17.07 -16.43
N ARG A 529 -17.28 18.36 -16.68
CA ARG A 529 -18.65 18.92 -16.70
C ARG A 529 -19.52 18.30 -17.78
N LEU A 530 -18.97 18.12 -18.98
CA LEU A 530 -19.67 17.43 -20.07
C LEU A 530 -20.06 16.00 -19.67
N ASP A 531 -19.14 15.28 -19.03
CA ASP A 531 -19.42 13.91 -18.59
C ASP A 531 -20.44 13.85 -17.44
N ASP A 532 -20.43 14.81 -16.52
CA ASP A 532 -21.48 14.91 -15.49
C ASP A 532 -22.87 15.14 -16.11
N GLU A 533 -22.96 15.95 -17.19
CA GLU A 533 -24.19 16.14 -17.96
C GLU A 533 -24.62 14.87 -18.71
N LEU A 534 -23.68 14.18 -19.36
CA LEU A 534 -23.94 12.90 -20.04
C LEU A 534 -24.38 11.83 -19.04
N TYR A 535 -23.71 11.72 -17.91
CA TYR A 535 -24.06 10.76 -16.86
C TYR A 535 -25.46 11.01 -16.29
N ALA A 536 -25.80 12.26 -16.03
CA ALA A 536 -27.16 12.65 -15.60
C ALA A 536 -28.26 12.31 -16.63
N ALA A 537 -27.88 12.28 -17.92
CA ALA A 537 -28.76 11.86 -19.01
C ALA A 537 -28.76 10.34 -19.27
N GLY A 538 -28.02 9.54 -18.48
CA GLY A 538 -27.88 8.09 -18.68
C GLY A 538 -27.04 7.70 -19.90
N LEU A 539 -26.19 8.61 -20.38
CA LEU A 539 -25.31 8.41 -21.54
C LEU A 539 -23.90 8.03 -21.14
N PRO A 540 -23.17 7.26 -21.98
CA PRO A 540 -21.77 6.91 -21.73
C PRO A 540 -20.85 8.13 -21.81
N ASN A 541 -19.61 8.00 -21.28
CA ASN A 541 -18.57 9.01 -21.48
C ASN A 541 -18.28 9.20 -22.97
N THR A 542 -17.96 10.43 -23.38
CA THR A 542 -17.70 10.79 -24.79
C THR A 542 -16.66 9.90 -25.48
N PHE A 543 -15.68 9.42 -24.74
CA PHE A 543 -14.60 8.58 -25.25
C PHE A 543 -14.87 7.08 -25.05
N ASP A 544 -15.96 6.71 -24.39
CA ASP A 544 -16.26 5.30 -24.14
C ASP A 544 -16.51 4.56 -25.45
N ARG A 545 -15.74 3.51 -25.66
CA ARG A 545 -15.80 2.64 -26.84
C ARG A 545 -15.73 1.19 -26.38
N PRO A 546 -16.54 0.30 -26.91
CA PRO A 546 -16.42 -1.13 -26.67
C PRO A 546 -15.06 -1.64 -27.14
N ALA A 547 -14.62 -2.75 -26.57
CA ALA A 547 -13.37 -3.37 -26.98
C ALA A 547 -13.42 -3.78 -28.45
N PRO A 548 -12.36 -3.53 -29.25
CA PRO A 548 -12.35 -3.87 -30.67
C PRO A 548 -12.66 -5.35 -30.97
N TRP A 549 -12.18 -6.25 -30.12
CA TRP A 549 -12.40 -7.69 -30.23
C TRP A 549 -13.81 -8.16 -29.81
N GLU A 550 -14.64 -7.29 -29.27
CA GLU A 550 -16.06 -7.58 -28.99
C GLU A 550 -16.98 -7.22 -30.18
N GLN A 551 -16.44 -6.53 -31.17
CA GLN A 551 -17.19 -6.09 -32.36
C GLN A 551 -16.98 -7.00 -33.56
N SER A 552 -16.05 -7.96 -33.48
CA SER A 552 -15.74 -8.97 -34.48
C SER A 552 -16.47 -10.27 -34.16
#